data_1b82c4f27f475e1ef4cc2db40b88d0f3
#
_entry.id   1b82c4f27f475e1ef4cc2db40b88d0f3
#
_cell.length_a   1.000
_cell.length_b   1.000
_cell.length_c   1.000
_cell.angle_alpha   90.00
_cell.angle_beta   90.00
_cell.angle_gamma   90.00
#
_symmetry.space_group_name_H-M   'P 1'
#
loop_
_entity.id
_entity.type
_entity.pdbx_description
1 polymer ?
#
loop_
_entity_poly.entity_id
_entity_poly.type
_entity_poly.pdbx_seq_one_letter_code
_entity_poly.pdbx_strand_id
1 'polypeptide(L)'
;MAFKNAYLQGLYERVAQKDPDQAEFLQAVREVLESLEPVAEQRPDLVEAGVFERIVEPERVLMFRVPWVDDNGKVQVNRGFRVQFN
;
A
#
# COMPACT_ATOMS: atom_id res chain seq x y z
N MET A 1 -8.53 9.47 12.93
CA MET A 1 -9.90 9.48 12.42
C MET A 1 -10.37 8.07 12.14
N ALA A 2 -11.56 7.74 12.57
CA ALA A 2 -12.11 6.39 12.40
C ALA A 2 -12.90 6.27 11.10
N PHE A 3 -12.87 5.08 10.52
CA PHE A 3 -13.74 4.77 9.39
C PHE A 3 -15.17 4.59 9.88
N LYS A 4 -16.13 4.93 9.03
CA LYS A 4 -17.53 4.65 9.33
C LYS A 4 -17.84 3.17 9.16
N ASN A 5 -17.10 2.51 8.27
CA ASN A 5 -17.28 1.09 7.99
C ASN A 5 -16.39 0.27 8.92
N ALA A 6 -17.02 -0.59 9.72
CA ALA A 6 -16.29 -1.40 10.72
C ALA A 6 -15.31 -2.37 10.08
N TYR A 7 -15.64 -2.92 8.92
CA TYR A 7 -14.73 -3.82 8.20
C TYR A 7 -13.44 -3.10 7.80
N LEU A 8 -13.56 -1.90 7.21
CA LEU A 8 -12.39 -1.14 6.80
C LEU A 8 -11.57 -0.65 7.99
N GLN A 9 -12.24 -0.28 9.08
CA GLN A 9 -11.54 0.08 10.31
C GLN A 9 -10.70 -1.09 10.81
N GLY A 10 -11.27 -2.29 10.85
CA GLY A 10 -10.55 -3.48 11.25
C GLY A 10 -9.39 -3.82 10.33
N LEU A 11 -9.59 -3.66 9.03
CA LEU A 11 -8.53 -3.89 8.05
C LEU A 11 -7.36 -2.92 8.26
N TYR A 12 -7.67 -1.64 8.42
CA TYR A 12 -6.64 -0.64 8.66
C TYR A 12 -5.85 -0.95 9.94
N GLU A 13 -6.53 -1.38 11.00
CA GLU A 13 -5.86 -1.72 12.25
C GLU A 13 -4.92 -2.92 12.08
N ARG A 14 -5.30 -3.91 11.28
CA ARG A 14 -4.42 -5.05 11.00
C ARG A 14 -3.19 -4.62 10.22
N VAL A 15 -3.35 -3.72 9.25
CA VAL A 15 -2.21 -3.19 8.49
C VAL A 15 -1.27 -2.42 9.42
N ALA A 16 -1.83 -1.61 10.32
CA ALA A 16 -1.03 -0.85 11.27
C ALA A 16 -0.24 -1.75 12.22
N GLN A 17 -0.78 -2.91 12.57
CA GLN A 17 -0.07 -3.86 13.43
C GLN A 17 1.08 -4.53 12.70
N LYS A 18 0.95 -4.77 11.39
CA LYS A 18 2.02 -5.37 10.59
C LYS A 18 3.16 -4.40 10.32
N ASP A 19 2.83 -3.14 10.09
CA ASP A 19 3.79 -2.14 9.66
C ASP A 19 3.74 -0.90 10.56
N PRO A 20 3.98 -1.06 11.88
CA PRO A 20 3.76 0.06 12.81
C PRO A 20 4.69 1.25 12.60
N ASP A 21 5.85 1.04 11.97
CA ASP A 21 6.84 2.09 11.76
C ASP A 21 6.75 2.74 10.38
N GLN A 22 5.71 2.41 9.60
CA GLN A 22 5.55 2.90 8.24
C GLN A 22 4.47 3.99 8.18
N ALA A 23 4.77 5.15 8.78
CA ALA A 23 3.78 6.22 8.93
C ALA A 23 3.23 6.72 7.60
N GLU A 24 4.09 6.90 6.60
CA GLU A 24 3.64 7.37 5.29
C GLU A 24 2.80 6.33 4.57
N PHE A 25 3.19 5.07 4.66
CA PHE A 25 2.41 3.98 4.08
C PHE A 25 1.05 3.88 4.75
N LEU A 26 1.00 3.96 6.08
CA LEU A 26 -0.26 3.89 6.81
C LEU A 26 -1.19 5.05 6.48
N GLN A 27 -0.63 6.24 6.28
CA GLN A 27 -1.44 7.38 5.87
C GLN A 27 -2.03 7.16 4.47
N ALA A 28 -1.23 6.64 3.54
CA ALA A 28 -1.71 6.34 2.20
C ALA A 28 -2.81 5.28 2.22
N VAL A 29 -2.62 4.22 3.01
CA VAL A 29 -3.63 3.17 3.16
C VAL A 29 -4.94 3.76 3.69
N ARG A 30 -4.85 4.62 4.71
CA ARG A 30 -6.06 5.24 5.27
C ARG A 30 -6.79 6.08 4.24
N GLU A 31 -6.07 6.92 3.49
CA GLU A 31 -6.68 7.76 2.48
C GLU A 31 -7.38 6.95 1.40
N VAL A 32 -6.73 5.89 0.93
CA VAL A 32 -7.33 5.04 -0.11
C VAL A 32 -8.56 4.32 0.43
N LEU A 33 -8.46 3.72 1.62
CA LEU A 33 -9.59 2.99 2.18
C LEU A 33 -10.76 3.90 2.52
N GLU A 34 -10.50 5.12 2.99
CA GLU A 34 -11.57 6.09 3.22
C GLU A 34 -12.29 6.43 1.92
N SER A 35 -11.55 6.60 0.83
CA SER A 35 -12.14 6.89 -0.48
C SER A 35 -12.98 5.73 -0.98
N LEU A 36 -12.68 4.51 -0.57
CA LEU A 36 -13.37 3.31 -1.02
C LEU A 36 -14.49 2.85 -0.09
N GLU A 37 -14.75 3.57 1.00
CA GLU A 37 -15.84 3.18 1.91
C GLU A 37 -17.19 3.02 1.18
N PRO A 38 -17.60 3.95 0.30
CA PRO A 38 -18.86 3.75 -0.42
C PRO A 38 -18.88 2.48 -1.26
N VAL A 39 -17.72 2.11 -1.83
CA VAL A 39 -17.62 0.88 -2.63
C VAL A 39 -17.78 -0.34 -1.74
N ALA A 40 -17.12 -0.36 -0.58
CA ALA A 40 -17.23 -1.49 0.34
C ALA A 40 -18.68 -1.69 0.81
N GLU A 41 -19.42 -0.62 1.02
CA GLU A 41 -20.80 -0.71 1.47
C GLU A 41 -21.76 -1.14 0.36
N GLN A 42 -21.51 -0.71 -0.87
CA GLN A 42 -22.37 -1.02 -2.01
C GLN A 42 -22.03 -2.34 -2.70
N ARG A 43 -20.83 -2.85 -2.48
CA ARG A 43 -20.34 -4.05 -3.16
C ARG A 43 -19.80 -5.07 -2.16
N PRO A 44 -20.69 -5.73 -1.40
CA PRO A 44 -20.24 -6.76 -0.45
C PRO A 44 -19.53 -7.94 -1.12
N ASP A 45 -19.79 -8.17 -2.41
CA ASP A 45 -19.08 -9.21 -3.17
C ASP A 45 -17.58 -8.94 -3.23
N LEU A 46 -17.17 -7.67 -3.34
CA LEU A 46 -15.76 -7.32 -3.35
C LEU A 46 -15.11 -7.53 -1.99
N VAL A 47 -15.86 -7.26 -0.92
CA VAL A 47 -15.38 -7.52 0.43
C VAL A 47 -15.11 -9.02 0.63
N GLU A 48 -16.05 -9.86 0.21
CA GLU A 48 -15.90 -11.32 0.34
C GLU A 48 -14.76 -11.86 -0.53
N ALA A 49 -14.52 -11.23 -1.68
CA ALA A 49 -13.43 -11.64 -2.57
C ALA A 49 -12.04 -11.25 -2.07
N GLY A 50 -11.94 -10.51 -0.97
CA GLY A 50 -10.66 -10.12 -0.40
C GLY A 50 -9.95 -9.04 -1.19
N VAL A 51 -10.70 -8.23 -1.96
CA VAL A 51 -10.10 -7.21 -2.81
C VAL A 51 -9.34 -6.16 -1.98
N PHE A 52 -9.93 -5.72 -0.87
CA PHE A 52 -9.33 -4.68 -0.04
C PHE A 52 -8.08 -5.19 0.68
N GLU A 53 -8.09 -6.45 1.13
CA GLU A 53 -6.91 -7.06 1.74
C GLU A 53 -5.76 -7.15 0.74
N ARG A 54 -6.06 -7.45 -0.53
CA ARG A 54 -5.02 -7.58 -1.56
C ARG A 54 -4.46 -6.22 -1.99
N ILE A 55 -5.26 -5.17 -1.92
CA ILE A 55 -4.79 -3.83 -2.27
C ILE A 55 -3.71 -3.34 -1.29
N VAL A 56 -3.84 -3.69 -0.03
CA VAL A 56 -2.94 -3.20 1.02
C VAL A 56 -1.77 -4.14 1.33
N GLU A 57 -1.71 -5.29 0.66
CA GLU A 57 -0.65 -6.28 0.88
C GLU A 57 0.06 -6.57 -0.43
N PRO A 58 1.32 -6.19 -0.57
CA PRO A 58 2.04 -6.45 -1.82
C PRO A 58 2.32 -7.93 -1.99
N GLU A 59 2.28 -8.40 -3.22
CA GLU A 59 2.62 -9.77 -3.53
C GLU A 59 4.12 -9.99 -3.53
N ARG A 60 4.87 -9.01 -4.05
CA ARG A 60 6.30 -9.14 -4.18
C ARG A 60 6.96 -7.77 -4.25
N VAL A 61 8.14 -7.67 -3.62
CA VAL A 61 8.97 -6.48 -3.70
C VAL A 61 10.32 -6.87 -4.26
N LEU A 62 10.76 -6.18 -5.31
CA LEU A 62 12.09 -6.37 -5.89
C LEU A 62 12.93 -5.14 -5.58
N MET A 63 14.15 -5.37 -5.09
CA MET A 63 15.11 -4.29 -4.85
C MET A 63 16.29 -4.50 -5.78
N PHE A 64 16.75 -3.44 -6.45
CA PHE A 64 17.80 -3.56 -7.44
C PHE A 64 18.66 -2.31 -7.50
N ARG A 65 19.86 -2.46 -8.06
CA ARG A 65 20.76 -1.35 -8.28
C ARG A 65 20.46 -0.69 -9.61
N VAL A 66 20.58 0.63 -9.64
CA VAL A 66 20.43 1.42 -10.87
C VAL A 66 21.71 2.25 -11.02
N PRO A 67 22.73 1.72 -11.73
CA PRO A 67 23.92 2.51 -12.04
C PRO A 67 23.63 3.46 -13.19
N TRP A 68 24.17 4.67 -13.11
CA TRP A 68 23.98 5.67 -14.15
C TRP A 68 25.14 6.65 -14.11
N VAL A 69 25.34 7.39 -15.20
CA VAL A 69 26.43 8.35 -15.32
C VAL A 69 25.84 9.76 -15.27
N ASP A 70 26.36 10.58 -14.35
CA ASP A 70 25.87 11.94 -14.19
C ASP A 70 26.51 12.89 -15.23
N ASP A 71 26.14 14.17 -15.17
CA ASP A 71 26.60 15.17 -16.12
C ASP A 71 28.10 15.44 -16.05
N ASN A 72 28.75 15.04 -14.97
CA ASN A 72 30.17 15.19 -14.77
C ASN A 72 30.94 13.93 -15.19
N GLY A 73 30.27 12.95 -15.80
CA GLY A 73 30.89 11.70 -16.21
C GLY A 73 31.19 10.73 -15.08
N LYS A 74 30.62 10.98 -13.91
CA LYS A 74 30.85 10.14 -12.73
C LYS A 74 29.74 9.11 -12.58
N VAL A 75 30.13 7.86 -12.25
CA VAL A 75 29.16 6.79 -12.02
C VAL A 75 28.48 6.98 -10.68
N GLN A 76 27.16 6.99 -10.71
CA GLN A 76 26.31 7.03 -9.53
C GLN A 76 25.56 5.71 -9.43
N VAL A 77 25.18 5.31 -8.20
CA VAL A 77 24.43 4.09 -7.97
C VAL A 77 23.24 4.41 -7.09
N ASN A 78 22.08 4.20 -7.64
CA ASN A 78 20.83 4.39 -6.90
C ASN A 78 20.20 3.05 -6.56
N ARG A 79 19.25 3.06 -5.64
CA ARG A 79 18.48 1.88 -5.27
C ARG A 79 17.08 2.03 -5.85
N GLY A 80 16.66 1.01 -6.61
CA GLY A 80 15.33 1.00 -7.18
C GLY A 80 14.47 -0.06 -6.52
N PHE A 81 13.16 0.19 -6.52
CA PHE A 81 12.19 -0.74 -5.99
C PHE A 81 11.05 -0.94 -6.98
N ARG A 82 10.59 -2.18 -7.07
CA ARG A 82 9.38 -2.49 -7.80
C ARG A 82 8.46 -3.25 -6.85
N VAL A 83 7.25 -2.70 -6.63
CA VAL A 83 6.27 -3.30 -5.74
C VAL A 83 5.12 -3.82 -6.59
N GLN A 84 4.78 -5.08 -6.42
CA GLN A 84 3.74 -5.75 -7.20
C GLN A 84 2.59 -6.16 -6.28
N PHE A 85 1.36 -5.90 -6.73
CA PHE A 85 0.15 -6.22 -5.98
C PHE A 85 -0.73 -7.25 -6.66
N ASN A 86 -0.29 -7.78 -7.79
CA ASN A 86 -1.06 -8.81 -8.52
C ASN A 86 -0.17 -9.87 -9.12
#